data_59d4fa679c93c91573ec1c8d12e54f19
#
_entry.id   59d4fa679c93c91573ec1c8d12e54f19
#
_cell.length_a   1.000
_cell.length_b   1.000
_cell.length_c   1.000
_cell.angle_alpha   90.00
_cell.angle_beta   90.00
_cell.angle_gamma   90.00
#
_symmetry.space_group_name_H-M   'P 1'
#
loop_
_entity.id
_entity.type
_entity.pdbx_description
1 polymer ?
#
loop_
_entity_poly.entity_id
_entity_poly.type
_entity_poly.pdbx_seq_one_letter_code
_entity_poly.pdbx_strand_id
1 'polypeptide(L)'
;MASFGNDKTKDVFFSDSANIYKYSRSKNVLYKLFDEKAGYNSANIITTIEDDPFSLLLNFLQDKPRSNFVLVQKQKDSRQYVVLPLVAARTAKGDYPEVPERSGINQWNALGRERKFGEAYIPVPASVKKWVPDFFPVLEDGGKLIGQNFRLTLPDGTIINASLCQENLKALMSNPNDDLVKWLFAMIDGSYMKALQRYDGHGSCKNRPYTYADLLRINKDSVLIAKNSDESFELIVLPVGGYKIFAAYAESGTLPVLEDFLDELHGDEDDAPSFDF
;
A
#
# COMPACT_ATOMS: atom_id res chain seq x y z
N MET A 1 7.24 32.99 5.56
CA MET A 1 7.99 32.44 4.39
C MET A 1 8.12 30.96 4.61
N ALA A 2 7.40 30.14 3.86
CA ALA A 2 7.58 28.69 3.91
C ALA A 2 8.86 28.35 3.16
N SER A 3 9.81 27.63 3.78
CA SER A 3 10.99 27.13 3.10
C SER A 3 10.54 25.97 2.22
N PHE A 4 10.53 26.18 0.93
CA PHE A 4 10.34 25.09 -0.03
C PHE A 4 11.59 24.22 0.01
N GLY A 5 11.44 22.97 0.43
CA GLY A 5 12.52 21.97 0.37
C GLY A 5 13.05 21.84 -1.05
N ASN A 6 14.31 21.50 -1.17
CA ASN A 6 15.07 21.37 -2.44
C ASN A 6 14.62 20.18 -3.33
N ASP A 7 13.45 19.62 -3.06
CA ASP A 7 12.92 18.49 -3.84
C ASP A 7 12.39 19.00 -5.19
N LYS A 8 13.21 18.83 -6.23
CA LYS A 8 12.92 19.26 -7.60
C LYS A 8 11.85 18.41 -8.30
N THR A 9 11.40 17.32 -7.66
CA THR A 9 10.50 16.34 -8.29
C THR A 9 9.03 16.52 -7.90
N LYS A 10 8.73 17.17 -6.76
CA LYS A 10 7.35 17.27 -6.25
C LYS A 10 6.55 18.36 -6.96
N ASP A 11 5.34 17.99 -7.38
CA ASP A 11 4.37 18.91 -7.93
C ASP A 11 3.89 19.89 -6.85
N VAL A 12 3.65 21.15 -7.25
CA VAL A 12 3.14 22.19 -6.36
C VAL A 12 1.69 22.47 -6.72
N PHE A 13 0.79 22.41 -5.73
CA PHE A 13 -0.61 22.76 -5.88
C PHE A 13 -0.87 24.10 -5.20
N PHE A 14 -1.68 24.93 -5.85
CA PHE A 14 -2.14 26.20 -5.29
C PHE A 14 -3.52 26.52 -5.84
N SER A 15 -4.27 27.35 -5.12
CA SER A 15 -5.61 27.79 -5.56
C SER A 15 -5.79 29.28 -5.34
N ASP A 16 -6.60 29.89 -6.17
CA ASP A 16 -7.28 31.15 -5.86
C ASP A 16 -8.77 30.86 -5.56
N SER A 17 -9.56 31.88 -5.29
CA SER A 17 -10.97 31.75 -4.92
C SER A 17 -11.83 31.03 -5.96
N ALA A 18 -11.38 30.91 -7.19
CA ALA A 18 -12.15 30.40 -8.32
C ALA A 18 -11.47 29.23 -9.06
N ASN A 19 -10.19 28.96 -8.80
CA ASN A 19 -9.42 28.03 -9.61
C ASN A 19 -8.45 27.21 -8.77
N ILE A 20 -8.15 26.00 -9.24
CA ILE A 20 -7.11 25.12 -8.71
C ILE A 20 -6.06 24.90 -9.79
N TYR A 21 -4.80 25.02 -9.43
CA TYR A 21 -3.66 24.88 -10.30
C TYR A 21 -2.69 23.80 -9.77
N LYS A 22 -1.98 23.18 -10.70
CA LYS A 22 -0.88 22.26 -10.44
C LYS A 22 0.34 22.72 -11.22
N TYR A 23 1.46 22.97 -10.55
CA TYR A 23 2.74 23.12 -11.21
C TYR A 23 3.54 21.82 -11.13
N SER A 24 3.79 21.19 -12.27
CA SER A 24 4.62 19.99 -12.34
C SER A 24 6.08 20.40 -12.53
N ARG A 25 6.88 20.22 -11.49
CA ARG A 25 8.31 20.57 -11.51
C ARG A 25 9.10 19.70 -12.48
N SER A 26 8.77 18.41 -12.59
CA SER A 26 9.45 17.47 -13.48
C SER A 26 9.23 17.79 -14.96
N LYS A 27 8.05 18.32 -15.32
CA LYS A 27 7.68 18.67 -16.69
C LYS A 27 7.84 20.15 -16.99
N ASN A 28 8.12 20.98 -15.99
CA ASN A 28 8.16 22.44 -16.05
C ASN A 28 6.89 23.05 -16.68
N VAL A 29 5.71 22.55 -16.26
CA VAL A 29 4.41 22.90 -16.87
C VAL A 29 3.43 23.29 -15.77
N LEU A 30 2.68 24.37 -16.01
CA LEU A 30 1.56 24.81 -15.17
C LEU A 30 0.24 24.29 -15.76
N TYR A 31 -0.55 23.61 -14.95
CA TYR A 31 -1.87 23.12 -15.28
C TYR A 31 -2.94 23.89 -14.50
N LYS A 32 -4.03 24.24 -15.16
CA LYS A 32 -5.26 24.66 -14.50
C LYS A 32 -6.17 23.44 -14.35
N LEU A 33 -6.38 22.99 -13.12
CA LEU A 33 -7.14 21.78 -12.83
C LEU A 33 -8.63 22.03 -12.67
N PHE A 34 -8.99 23.24 -12.19
CA PHE A 34 -10.36 23.63 -11.95
C PHE A 34 -10.59 25.09 -12.34
N ASP A 35 -11.71 25.38 -12.94
CA ASP A 35 -12.20 26.70 -13.28
C ASP A 35 -13.66 26.80 -12.85
N GLU A 36 -13.99 27.73 -11.97
CA GLU A 36 -15.36 27.91 -11.45
C GLU A 36 -16.39 28.13 -12.56
N LYS A 37 -15.98 28.79 -13.67
CA LYS A 37 -16.88 29.08 -14.81
C LYS A 37 -17.03 27.90 -15.77
N ALA A 38 -16.02 27.02 -15.88
CA ALA A 38 -15.97 25.94 -16.86
C ALA A 38 -16.24 24.56 -16.23
N GLY A 39 -16.27 24.43 -14.89
CA GLY A 39 -16.39 23.16 -14.19
C GLY A 39 -15.09 22.34 -14.20
N TYR A 40 -15.18 21.12 -13.66
CA TYR A 40 -14.05 20.20 -13.61
C TYR A 40 -13.76 19.65 -15.02
N ASN A 41 -12.67 20.09 -15.63
CA ASN A 41 -12.23 19.60 -16.93
C ASN A 41 -10.81 19.05 -16.85
N SER A 42 -10.45 18.19 -17.82
CA SER A 42 -9.08 17.71 -18.00
C SER A 42 -8.09 18.85 -17.92
N ALA A 43 -7.00 18.63 -17.20
CA ALA A 43 -5.95 19.61 -16.94
C ALA A 43 -5.50 20.33 -18.23
N ASN A 44 -5.85 21.59 -18.36
CA ASN A 44 -5.38 22.43 -19.47
C ASN A 44 -3.99 22.94 -19.18
N ILE A 45 -3.06 22.75 -20.09
CA ILE A 45 -1.73 23.38 -20.03
C ILE A 45 -1.94 24.89 -20.22
N ILE A 46 -1.56 25.68 -19.21
CA ILE A 46 -1.65 27.14 -19.29
C ILE A 46 -0.40 27.72 -19.96
N THR A 47 0.76 27.15 -19.64
CA THR A 47 2.04 27.57 -20.24
C THR A 47 3.14 26.53 -20.02
N THR A 48 4.08 26.46 -20.95
CA THR A 48 5.37 25.80 -20.77
C THR A 48 6.35 26.86 -20.30
N ILE A 49 7.01 26.63 -19.18
CA ILE A 49 7.90 27.63 -18.57
C ILE A 49 9.33 27.29 -18.97
N GLU A 50 9.96 28.13 -19.77
CA GLU A 50 11.32 27.92 -20.26
C GLU A 50 12.41 28.45 -19.32
N ASP A 51 12.08 29.51 -18.52
CA ASP A 51 12.98 30.12 -17.55
C ASP A 51 12.43 30.04 -16.13
N ASP A 52 13.23 30.38 -15.11
CA ASP A 52 12.92 30.24 -13.69
C ASP A 52 11.42 30.29 -13.36
N PRO A 53 10.78 29.10 -13.16
CA PRO A 53 9.33 29.00 -13.01
C PRO A 53 8.81 29.71 -11.77
N PHE A 54 9.68 30.00 -10.81
CA PHE A 54 9.33 30.64 -9.56
C PHE A 54 9.11 32.15 -9.74
N SER A 55 9.92 32.78 -10.56
CA SER A 55 9.79 34.20 -10.89
C SER A 55 8.53 34.49 -11.72
N LEU A 56 8.21 33.61 -12.66
CA LEU A 56 6.96 33.70 -13.44
C LEU A 56 5.72 33.47 -12.57
N LEU A 57 5.78 32.52 -11.64
CA LEU A 57 4.70 32.28 -10.69
C LEU A 57 4.50 33.50 -9.76
N LEU A 58 5.60 34.09 -9.25
CA LEU A 58 5.56 35.30 -8.43
C LEU A 58 4.97 36.50 -9.18
N ASN A 59 5.34 36.69 -10.45
CA ASN A 59 4.80 37.75 -11.29
C ASN A 59 3.31 37.54 -11.52
N PHE A 60 2.89 36.30 -11.84
CA PHE A 60 1.47 35.96 -12.00
C PHE A 60 0.65 36.18 -10.72
N LEU A 61 1.26 35.98 -9.54
CA LEU A 61 0.63 36.20 -8.24
C LEU A 61 0.62 37.69 -7.82
N GLN A 62 1.57 38.50 -8.28
CA GLN A 62 1.67 39.94 -7.99
C GLN A 62 0.67 40.79 -8.78
N ASP A 63 0.29 40.37 -9.97
CA ASP A 63 -0.65 41.08 -10.83
C ASP A 63 -2.15 40.90 -10.43
N LYS A 64 -2.44 40.11 -9.41
CA LYS A 64 -3.80 39.93 -8.90
C LYS A 64 -4.00 40.61 -7.55
N PRO A 65 -5.18 41.24 -7.31
CA PRO A 65 -5.49 41.77 -5.99
C PRO A 65 -5.37 40.66 -4.95
N ARG A 66 -4.76 40.97 -3.80
CA ARG A 66 -4.46 40.04 -2.70
C ARG A 66 -5.71 39.29 -2.22
N SER A 67 -6.13 38.29 -2.96
CA SER A 67 -7.02 37.25 -2.48
C SER A 67 -6.16 36.28 -1.65
N ASN A 68 -6.68 35.81 -0.54
CA ASN A 68 -5.99 34.90 0.37
C ASN A 68 -5.55 33.63 -0.35
N PHE A 69 -4.29 33.58 -0.76
CA PHE A 69 -3.72 32.36 -1.31
C PHE A 69 -3.57 31.37 -0.16
N VAL A 70 -4.44 30.41 -0.11
CA VAL A 70 -4.24 29.22 0.72
C VAL A 70 -3.31 28.30 -0.08
N LEU A 71 -2.03 28.23 0.31
CA LEU A 71 -1.20 27.10 -0.07
C LEU A 71 -1.86 25.87 0.55
N VAL A 72 -2.60 25.14 -0.27
CA VAL A 72 -3.03 23.79 0.12
C VAL A 72 -1.76 22.95 0.12
N GLN A 73 -1.02 22.98 1.22
CA GLN A 73 -0.07 21.91 1.49
C GLN A 73 -0.94 20.65 1.51
N LYS A 74 -0.74 19.76 0.54
CA LYS A 74 -1.28 18.40 0.64
C LYS A 74 -0.78 17.91 2.00
N GLN A 75 -1.70 17.79 2.95
CA GLN A 75 -1.35 17.28 4.26
C GLN A 75 -0.76 15.89 4.02
N LYS A 76 0.48 15.68 4.47
CA LYS A 76 1.14 14.37 4.31
C LYS A 76 0.21 13.31 4.89
N ASP A 77 0.08 12.21 4.19
CA ASP A 77 -0.67 11.07 4.70
C ASP A 77 0.03 10.56 5.97
N SER A 78 -0.54 10.90 7.11
CA SER A 78 -0.05 10.55 8.44
C SER A 78 -0.87 9.46 9.10
N ARG A 79 -1.69 8.73 8.32
CA ARG A 79 -2.45 7.59 8.83
C ARG A 79 -1.51 6.60 9.50
N GLN A 80 -1.97 5.98 10.59
CA GLN A 80 -1.30 4.84 11.17
C GLN A 80 -1.27 3.68 10.18
N TYR A 81 -0.18 2.94 10.16
CA TYR A 81 -0.03 1.79 9.28
C TYR A 81 0.82 0.69 9.90
N VAL A 82 0.65 -0.51 9.40
CA VAL A 82 1.51 -1.66 9.66
C VAL A 82 1.83 -2.36 8.35
N VAL A 83 2.98 -3.05 8.29
CA VAL A 83 3.33 -3.89 7.16
C VAL A 83 3.30 -5.35 7.58
N LEU A 84 2.67 -6.19 6.75
CA LEU A 84 2.53 -7.63 6.96
C LEU A 84 3.24 -8.38 5.84
N PRO A 85 4.10 -9.37 6.16
CA PRO A 85 4.81 -10.14 5.16
C PRO A 85 3.89 -11.19 4.52
N LEU A 86 4.04 -11.46 3.23
CA LEU A 86 3.43 -12.61 2.54
C LEU A 86 4.26 -13.90 2.71
N VAL A 87 5.41 -13.79 3.34
CA VAL A 87 6.36 -14.86 3.66
C VAL A 87 6.28 -15.23 5.14
N ALA A 88 7.00 -16.26 5.57
CA ALA A 88 7.05 -16.65 6.97
C ALA A 88 7.65 -15.51 7.82
N ALA A 89 6.96 -15.11 8.88
CA ALA A 89 7.38 -14.00 9.74
C ALA A 89 8.84 -14.16 10.28
N ARG A 90 9.26 -15.42 10.53
CA ARG A 90 10.62 -15.75 11.03
C ARG A 90 11.72 -15.45 10.02
N THR A 91 11.43 -15.51 8.71
CA THR A 91 12.40 -15.31 7.61
C THR A 91 12.21 -13.99 6.88
N ALA A 92 11.14 -13.26 7.16
CA ALA A 92 10.74 -12.05 6.43
C ALA A 92 11.76 -10.89 6.48
N LYS A 93 12.65 -10.88 7.47
CA LYS A 93 13.75 -9.90 7.57
C LYS A 93 15.08 -10.40 7.01
N GLY A 94 15.15 -11.68 6.68
CA GLY A 94 16.36 -12.32 6.14
C GLY A 94 16.55 -12.07 4.66
N ASP A 95 17.71 -12.48 4.16
CA ASP A 95 18.05 -12.37 2.73
C ASP A 95 17.39 -13.47 1.89
N TYR A 96 16.90 -14.52 2.55
CA TYR A 96 16.21 -15.64 1.90
C TYR A 96 14.86 -15.91 2.56
N PRO A 97 13.85 -15.04 2.30
CA PRO A 97 12.51 -15.26 2.82
C PRO A 97 11.90 -16.56 2.29
N GLU A 98 11.08 -17.19 3.12
CA GLU A 98 10.44 -18.47 2.82
C GLU A 98 8.92 -18.29 2.76
N VAL A 99 8.27 -18.78 1.73
CA VAL A 99 6.82 -18.98 1.68
C VAL A 99 6.52 -20.38 2.19
N PRO A 100 5.89 -20.55 3.36
CA PRO A 100 5.63 -21.87 3.91
C PRO A 100 4.70 -22.67 3.00
N GLU A 101 5.01 -23.94 2.77
CA GLU A 101 4.28 -24.82 1.85
C GLU A 101 2.82 -25.09 2.29
N ARG A 102 2.51 -24.97 3.60
CA ARG A 102 1.24 -25.43 4.19
C ARG A 102 0.61 -24.42 5.15
N SER A 103 1.05 -23.19 5.16
CA SER A 103 0.53 -22.11 6.02
C SER A 103 0.63 -20.75 5.33
N GLY A 104 0.10 -19.69 5.92
CA GLY A 104 0.05 -18.38 5.29
C GLY A 104 -0.76 -18.44 4.01
N ILE A 105 -0.20 -17.93 2.92
CA ILE A 105 -0.86 -17.93 1.60
C ILE A 105 -1.05 -19.35 1.02
N ASN A 106 -0.37 -20.36 1.58
CA ASN A 106 -0.49 -21.76 1.20
C ASN A 106 -1.30 -22.62 2.20
N GLN A 107 -2.10 -22.00 3.09
CA GLN A 107 -2.88 -22.78 4.06
C GLN A 107 -3.81 -23.82 3.40
N TRP A 108 -4.31 -23.53 2.19
CA TRP A 108 -5.13 -24.46 1.40
C TRP A 108 -4.43 -25.79 1.09
N ASN A 109 -3.10 -25.83 1.12
CA ASN A 109 -2.28 -27.03 0.89
C ASN A 109 -1.97 -27.81 2.18
N ALA A 110 -2.60 -27.49 3.31
CA ALA A 110 -2.35 -28.19 4.56
C ALA A 110 -2.89 -29.62 4.54
N LEU A 111 -2.03 -30.59 4.89
CA LEU A 111 -2.41 -32.01 4.95
C LEU A 111 -3.35 -32.31 6.14
N GLY A 112 -4.16 -33.36 5.99
CA GLY A 112 -5.00 -33.90 7.05
C GLY A 112 -6.29 -33.14 7.33
N ARG A 113 -6.62 -32.12 6.51
CA ARG A 113 -7.93 -31.45 6.50
C ARG A 113 -8.35 -31.25 5.06
N GLU A 114 -9.60 -31.52 4.72
CA GLU A 114 -10.18 -31.10 3.44
C GLU A 114 -10.28 -29.57 3.44
N ARG A 115 -9.28 -28.91 2.86
CA ARG A 115 -9.27 -27.46 2.69
C ARG A 115 -9.60 -27.13 1.25
N LYS A 116 -10.42 -26.10 1.08
CA LYS A 116 -10.74 -25.56 -0.24
C LYS A 116 -9.56 -24.70 -0.72
N PHE A 117 -9.30 -24.73 -2.02
CA PHE A 117 -8.44 -23.72 -2.64
C PHE A 117 -9.04 -22.33 -2.34
N GLY A 118 -8.22 -21.45 -1.78
CA GLY A 118 -8.70 -20.15 -1.32
C GLY A 118 -8.75 -20.00 0.21
N GLU A 119 -8.52 -21.06 0.98
CA GLU A 119 -8.28 -20.92 2.40
C GLU A 119 -6.83 -20.51 2.66
N ALA A 120 -6.58 -19.23 2.81
CA ALA A 120 -5.28 -18.68 3.12
C ALA A 120 -5.40 -17.51 4.09
N TYR A 121 -4.29 -17.01 4.56
CA TYR A 121 -4.23 -15.82 5.42
C TYR A 121 -2.92 -15.07 5.20
N ILE A 122 -2.91 -13.78 5.53
CA ILE A 122 -1.70 -13.00 5.63
C ILE A 122 -1.18 -13.10 7.08
N PRO A 123 0.08 -13.52 7.28
CA PRO A 123 0.66 -13.62 8.62
C PRO A 123 0.70 -12.26 9.33
N VAL A 124 0.33 -12.24 10.61
CA VAL A 124 0.50 -11.07 11.48
C VAL A 124 1.59 -11.38 12.50
N PRO A 125 2.82 -10.91 12.29
CA PRO A 125 3.92 -11.14 13.22
C PRO A 125 3.63 -10.57 14.60
N ALA A 126 4.03 -11.27 15.66
CA ALA A 126 3.86 -10.79 17.02
C ALA A 126 4.61 -9.46 17.28
N SER A 127 5.73 -9.23 16.58
CA SER A 127 6.50 -7.99 16.62
C SER A 127 5.69 -6.80 16.12
N VAL A 128 4.90 -6.95 15.05
CA VAL A 128 4.05 -5.87 14.52
C VAL A 128 3.08 -5.38 15.59
N LYS A 129 2.45 -6.29 16.33
CA LYS A 129 1.53 -5.94 17.43
C LYS A 129 2.22 -5.26 18.62
N LYS A 130 3.52 -5.46 18.77
CA LYS A 130 4.32 -4.76 19.79
C LYS A 130 4.77 -3.37 19.32
N TRP A 131 5.09 -3.24 18.03
CA TRP A 131 5.55 -1.98 17.46
C TRP A 131 4.39 -0.97 17.29
N VAL A 132 3.22 -1.47 16.90
CA VAL A 132 2.02 -0.64 16.72
C VAL A 132 0.87 -1.31 17.49
N PRO A 133 0.80 -1.11 18.82
CA PRO A 133 -0.26 -1.65 19.66
C PRO A 133 -1.61 -1.05 19.27
N ASP A 134 -2.70 -1.77 19.54
CA ASP A 134 -4.09 -1.33 19.33
C ASP A 134 -4.41 -0.90 17.89
N PHE A 135 -3.60 -1.34 16.92
CA PHE A 135 -3.79 -1.01 15.52
C PHE A 135 -5.07 -1.66 14.96
N PHE A 136 -5.24 -2.96 15.18
CA PHE A 136 -6.41 -3.70 14.75
C PHE A 136 -7.48 -3.73 15.84
N PRO A 137 -8.78 -3.73 15.48
CA PRO A 137 -9.85 -3.83 16.46
C PRO A 137 -9.87 -5.22 17.09
N VAL A 138 -9.72 -5.26 18.41
CA VAL A 138 -9.68 -6.49 19.23
C VAL A 138 -10.54 -6.30 20.46
N LEU A 139 -11.30 -7.33 20.80
CA LEU A 139 -12.06 -7.42 22.06
C LEU A 139 -11.34 -8.38 23.00
N GLU A 140 -11.26 -8.03 24.27
CA GLU A 140 -10.87 -8.97 25.31
C GLU A 140 -12.11 -9.53 26.01
N ASP A 141 -12.26 -10.85 25.97
CA ASP A 141 -13.34 -11.58 26.64
C ASP A 141 -12.76 -12.75 27.43
N GLY A 142 -12.96 -12.70 28.77
CA GLY A 142 -12.47 -13.74 29.68
C GLY A 142 -10.97 -13.99 29.61
N GLY A 143 -10.15 -12.97 29.37
CA GLY A 143 -8.68 -13.08 29.21
C GLY A 143 -8.24 -13.60 27.85
N LYS A 144 -9.16 -13.77 26.89
CA LYS A 144 -8.88 -14.16 25.52
C LYS A 144 -9.08 -12.99 24.57
N LEU A 145 -8.09 -12.77 23.70
CA LEU A 145 -8.22 -11.77 22.63
C LEU A 145 -9.01 -12.33 21.45
N ILE A 146 -10.02 -11.58 21.01
CA ILE A 146 -10.90 -11.92 19.88
C ILE A 146 -10.82 -10.77 18.86
N GLY A 147 -10.41 -11.07 17.63
CA GLY A 147 -10.40 -10.09 16.54
C GLY A 147 -11.81 -9.68 16.16
N GLN A 148 -12.03 -8.38 16.09
CA GLN A 148 -13.29 -7.80 15.61
C GLN A 148 -13.26 -7.70 14.08
N ASN A 149 -14.44 -7.70 13.47
CA ASN A 149 -14.55 -7.45 12.03
C ASN A 149 -14.30 -5.98 11.71
N PHE A 150 -13.62 -5.74 10.60
CA PHE A 150 -13.40 -4.42 10.02
C PHE A 150 -13.52 -4.47 8.51
N ARG A 151 -13.73 -3.31 7.91
CA ARG A 151 -13.75 -3.15 6.45
C ARG A 151 -12.33 -2.95 5.94
N LEU A 152 -11.94 -3.74 4.93
CA LEU A 152 -10.66 -3.63 4.26
C LEU A 152 -10.88 -3.31 2.78
N THR A 153 -10.40 -2.16 2.35
CA THR A 153 -10.41 -1.75 0.94
C THR A 153 -9.16 -2.34 0.27
N LEU A 154 -9.35 -3.12 -0.78
CA LEU A 154 -8.29 -3.72 -1.59
C LEU A 154 -7.82 -2.75 -2.68
N PRO A 155 -6.64 -2.94 -3.28
CA PRO A 155 -6.09 -2.05 -4.30
C PRO A 155 -6.95 -1.85 -5.55
N ASP A 156 -7.83 -2.80 -5.85
CA ASP A 156 -8.80 -2.68 -6.96
C ASP A 156 -10.09 -1.92 -6.57
N GLY A 157 -10.16 -1.38 -5.35
CA GLY A 157 -11.32 -0.69 -4.80
C GLY A 157 -12.37 -1.61 -4.18
N THR A 158 -12.22 -2.92 -4.26
CA THR A 158 -13.13 -3.88 -3.61
C THR A 158 -13.06 -3.74 -2.10
N ILE A 159 -14.22 -3.70 -1.44
CA ILE A 159 -14.31 -3.65 0.03
C ILE A 159 -14.74 -5.01 0.54
N ILE A 160 -13.91 -5.60 1.41
CA ILE A 160 -14.18 -6.88 2.06
C ILE A 160 -14.29 -6.73 3.57
N ASN A 161 -14.95 -7.68 4.23
CA ASN A 161 -14.87 -7.80 5.68
C ASN A 161 -13.63 -8.63 6.03
N ALA A 162 -12.85 -8.16 6.98
CA ALA A 162 -11.65 -8.84 7.45
C ALA A 162 -11.61 -8.86 8.99
N SER A 163 -10.83 -9.76 9.56
CA SER A 163 -10.57 -9.82 11.00
C SER A 163 -9.24 -10.51 11.28
N LEU A 164 -8.71 -10.31 12.48
CA LEU A 164 -7.61 -11.12 12.98
C LEU A 164 -8.15 -12.43 13.56
N CYS A 165 -7.59 -13.52 13.13
CA CYS A 165 -7.99 -14.87 13.50
C CYS A 165 -6.83 -15.71 14.04
N GLN A 166 -7.13 -16.95 14.41
CA GLN A 166 -6.23 -17.94 14.97
C GLN A 166 -5.70 -17.56 16.38
N GLU A 167 -5.04 -18.50 17.01
CA GLU A 167 -4.42 -18.30 18.30
C GLU A 167 -3.45 -17.11 18.27
N ASN A 168 -3.53 -16.24 19.28
CA ASN A 168 -2.76 -15.01 19.40
C ASN A 168 -2.98 -14.03 18.23
N LEU A 169 -4.10 -14.11 17.51
CA LEU A 169 -4.44 -13.17 16.43
C LEU A 169 -3.32 -13.04 15.39
N LYS A 170 -2.77 -14.18 14.95
CA LYS A 170 -1.61 -14.24 14.04
C LYS A 170 -1.93 -14.30 12.57
N ALA A 171 -3.22 -14.24 12.20
CA ALA A 171 -3.70 -14.38 10.84
C ALA A 171 -4.70 -13.27 10.50
N LEU A 172 -4.44 -12.50 9.46
CA LEU A 172 -5.41 -11.64 8.81
C LEU A 172 -6.18 -12.46 7.78
N MET A 173 -7.50 -12.55 7.94
CA MET A 173 -8.41 -13.32 7.08
C MET A 173 -9.62 -12.49 6.70
N SER A 174 -10.23 -12.78 5.57
CA SER A 174 -11.53 -12.21 5.18
C SER A 174 -12.70 -13.06 5.70
N ASN A 175 -13.87 -12.48 5.71
CA ASN A 175 -15.14 -13.15 5.96
C ASN A 175 -16.16 -12.71 4.89
N PRO A 176 -16.49 -13.58 3.90
CA PRO A 176 -16.05 -14.98 3.69
C PRO A 176 -14.53 -15.16 3.52
N ASN A 177 -14.05 -16.36 3.90
CA ASN A 177 -12.59 -16.65 3.95
C ASN A 177 -11.85 -16.55 2.61
N ASP A 178 -12.56 -16.55 1.50
CA ASP A 178 -11.98 -16.61 0.15
C ASP A 178 -11.88 -15.24 -0.56
N ASP A 179 -12.49 -14.17 -0.04
CA ASP A 179 -12.48 -12.87 -0.72
C ASP A 179 -11.09 -12.25 -0.81
N LEU A 180 -10.36 -12.16 0.32
CA LEU A 180 -8.97 -11.70 0.36
C LEU A 180 -8.08 -12.57 -0.53
N VAL A 181 -8.31 -13.86 -0.51
CA VAL A 181 -7.48 -14.84 -1.20
C VAL A 181 -7.69 -14.81 -2.70
N LYS A 182 -8.94 -14.67 -3.17
CA LYS A 182 -9.24 -14.51 -4.61
C LYS A 182 -8.47 -13.33 -5.19
N TRP A 183 -8.48 -12.21 -4.49
CA TRP A 183 -7.73 -11.04 -4.89
C TRP A 183 -6.21 -11.30 -4.87
N LEU A 184 -5.67 -11.83 -3.76
CA LEU A 184 -4.24 -12.09 -3.59
C LEU A 184 -3.69 -13.04 -4.66
N PHE A 185 -4.41 -14.14 -4.93
CA PHE A 185 -4.01 -15.12 -5.93
C PHE A 185 -4.14 -14.58 -7.36
N ALA A 186 -5.17 -13.75 -7.62
CA ALA A 186 -5.29 -13.05 -8.90
C ALA A 186 -4.12 -12.08 -9.12
N MET A 187 -3.66 -11.39 -8.07
CA MET A 187 -2.49 -10.53 -8.12
C MET A 187 -1.22 -11.33 -8.46
N ILE A 188 -0.99 -12.48 -7.83
CA ILE A 188 0.22 -13.28 -8.05
C ILE A 188 0.23 -13.94 -9.44
N ASP A 189 -0.88 -14.51 -9.89
CA ASP A 189 -0.96 -15.29 -11.14
C ASP A 189 -1.59 -14.51 -12.30
N GLY A 190 -1.95 -13.23 -12.09
CA GLY A 190 -2.60 -12.37 -13.07
C GLY A 190 -4.10 -12.61 -13.24
N SER A 191 -4.66 -13.69 -12.70
CA SER A 191 -6.10 -13.92 -12.53
C SER A 191 -6.36 -15.10 -11.58
N TYR A 192 -7.52 -15.08 -10.89
CA TYR A 192 -7.92 -16.20 -10.03
C TYR A 192 -8.12 -17.50 -10.80
N MET A 193 -8.58 -17.44 -12.03
CA MET A 193 -8.72 -18.64 -12.91
C MET A 193 -7.38 -19.29 -13.22
N LYS A 194 -6.31 -18.52 -13.40
CA LYS A 194 -4.95 -19.07 -13.54
C LYS A 194 -4.45 -19.66 -12.22
N ALA A 195 -4.74 -19.01 -11.10
CA ALA A 195 -4.39 -19.52 -9.78
C ALA A 195 -5.03 -20.89 -9.50
N LEU A 196 -6.28 -21.11 -9.91
CA LEU A 196 -6.96 -22.39 -9.77
C LEU A 196 -6.22 -23.57 -10.43
N GLN A 197 -5.38 -23.30 -11.42
CA GLN A 197 -4.56 -24.35 -12.07
C GLN A 197 -3.45 -24.90 -11.16
N ARG A 198 -3.17 -24.23 -10.03
CA ARG A 198 -2.23 -24.72 -9.00
C ARG A 198 -2.87 -25.81 -8.14
N TYR A 199 -4.19 -25.77 -8.01
CA TYR A 199 -4.95 -26.72 -7.23
C TYR A 199 -5.44 -27.88 -8.11
N ASP A 200 -4.95 -29.07 -7.81
CA ASP A 200 -5.47 -30.28 -8.42
C ASP A 200 -6.38 -31.02 -7.42
N GLY A 201 -7.68 -30.89 -7.62
CA GLY A 201 -8.70 -31.53 -6.76
C GLY A 201 -8.78 -33.05 -6.88
N HIS A 202 -7.94 -33.71 -7.71
CA HIS A 202 -8.06 -35.11 -8.06
C HIS A 202 -6.92 -36.03 -7.57
N GLY A 203 -6.23 -35.64 -6.50
CA GLY A 203 -5.43 -36.59 -5.70
C GLY A 203 -4.20 -37.27 -6.34
N SER A 204 -3.97 -37.14 -7.64
CA SER A 204 -2.85 -37.75 -8.34
C SER A 204 -1.75 -36.78 -8.78
N CYS A 205 -2.07 -35.53 -8.96
CA CYS A 205 -1.11 -34.45 -9.20
C CYS A 205 -0.84 -33.67 -7.91
N LYS A 206 0.41 -33.35 -7.66
CA LYS A 206 0.79 -32.58 -6.49
C LYS A 206 0.32 -31.13 -6.69
N ASN A 207 -0.42 -30.61 -5.72
CA ASN A 207 -0.66 -29.17 -5.61
C ASN A 207 0.65 -28.39 -5.77
N ARG A 208 0.59 -27.25 -6.44
CA ARG A 208 1.75 -26.36 -6.64
C ARG A 208 1.62 -25.15 -5.71
N PRO A 209 2.09 -25.24 -4.46
CA PRO A 209 2.05 -24.11 -3.53
C PRO A 209 2.87 -22.94 -4.06
N TYR A 210 2.49 -21.74 -3.66
CA TYR A 210 3.26 -20.53 -3.94
C TYR A 210 4.63 -20.61 -3.28
N THR A 211 5.63 -20.10 -3.97
CA THR A 211 7.02 -20.01 -3.51
C THR A 211 7.47 -18.56 -3.46
N TYR A 212 8.62 -18.30 -2.87
CA TYR A 212 9.19 -16.96 -2.89
C TYR A 212 9.51 -16.48 -4.31
N ALA A 213 9.87 -17.39 -5.21
CA ALA A 213 10.09 -17.07 -6.64
C ALA A 213 8.81 -16.52 -7.32
N ASP A 214 7.61 -16.99 -6.91
CA ASP A 214 6.35 -16.43 -7.41
C ASP A 214 6.16 -14.97 -6.97
N LEU A 215 6.53 -14.62 -5.75
CA LEU A 215 6.47 -13.26 -5.21
C LEU A 215 7.53 -12.35 -5.86
N LEU A 216 8.76 -12.86 -6.05
CA LEU A 216 9.83 -12.14 -6.76
C LEU A 216 9.42 -11.81 -8.20
N ARG A 217 8.77 -12.75 -8.91
CA ARG A 217 8.32 -12.55 -10.29
C ARG A 217 7.40 -11.34 -10.46
N ILE A 218 6.62 -11.02 -9.44
CA ILE A 218 5.72 -9.85 -9.45
C ILE A 218 6.28 -8.66 -8.65
N ASN A 219 7.53 -8.77 -8.16
CA ASN A 219 8.17 -7.78 -7.29
C ASN A 219 7.31 -7.38 -6.08
N LYS A 220 6.67 -8.35 -5.39
CA LYS A 220 5.79 -8.09 -4.23
C LYS A 220 5.95 -9.20 -3.19
N ASP A 221 6.28 -8.85 -1.93
CA ASP A 221 6.42 -9.83 -0.83
C ASP A 221 5.73 -9.43 0.48
N SER A 222 5.09 -8.28 0.48
CA SER A 222 4.43 -7.76 1.68
C SER A 222 3.26 -6.85 1.31
N VAL A 223 2.40 -6.58 2.29
CA VAL A 223 1.29 -5.65 2.18
C VAL A 223 1.33 -4.67 3.34
N LEU A 224 1.00 -3.42 3.06
CA LEU A 224 0.78 -2.38 4.05
C LEU A 224 -0.71 -2.28 4.31
N ILE A 225 -1.10 -2.19 5.58
CA ILE A 225 -2.46 -1.89 6.01
C ILE A 225 -2.43 -0.50 6.62
N ALA A 226 -3.16 0.45 6.02
CA ALA A 226 -3.33 1.80 6.52
C ALA A 226 -4.68 1.96 7.22
N LYS A 227 -4.71 2.63 8.36
CA LYS A 227 -5.94 2.82 9.16
C LYS A 227 -6.65 4.09 8.72
N ASN A 228 -7.85 3.97 8.14
CA ASN A 228 -8.70 5.12 7.78
C ASN A 228 -9.57 5.55 8.97
N SER A 229 -10.08 4.60 9.75
CA SER A 229 -10.83 4.76 11.00
C SER A 229 -10.69 3.49 11.83
N ASP A 230 -11.31 3.44 13.02
CA ASP A 230 -11.24 2.24 13.88
C ASP A 230 -11.84 0.99 13.24
N GLU A 231 -12.73 1.14 12.27
CA GLU A 231 -13.40 0.03 11.59
C GLU A 231 -13.10 -0.05 10.08
N SER A 232 -12.23 0.81 9.55
CA SER A 232 -11.95 0.90 8.12
C SER A 232 -10.48 1.03 7.83
N PHE A 233 -9.97 0.16 6.95
CA PHE A 233 -8.57 0.05 6.58
C PHE A 233 -8.41 -0.03 5.06
N GLU A 234 -7.23 0.27 4.59
CA GLU A 234 -6.82 0.17 3.20
C GLU A 234 -5.61 -0.74 3.08
N LEU A 235 -5.60 -1.60 2.07
CA LEU A 235 -4.48 -2.47 1.76
C LEU A 235 -3.69 -1.92 0.56
N ILE A 236 -2.39 -1.78 0.73
CA ILE A 236 -1.43 -1.37 -0.30
C ILE A 236 -0.41 -2.49 -0.47
N VAL A 237 -0.12 -2.88 -1.71
CA VAL A 237 0.89 -3.91 -1.98
C VAL A 237 2.26 -3.26 -2.08
N LEU A 238 3.24 -3.82 -1.37
CA LEU A 238 4.58 -3.27 -1.34
C LEU A 238 5.55 -4.09 -2.21
N PRO A 239 6.60 -3.44 -2.75
CA PRO A 239 7.69 -4.14 -3.42
C PRO A 239 8.43 -5.09 -2.49
N VAL A 240 9.24 -5.97 -3.08
CA VAL A 240 10.11 -6.89 -2.35
C VAL A 240 10.99 -6.12 -1.37
N GLY A 241 11.05 -6.60 -0.12
CA GLY A 241 11.79 -5.96 0.96
C GLY A 241 11.00 -4.94 1.79
N GLY A 242 9.77 -4.58 1.40
CA GLY A 242 8.97 -3.59 2.10
C GLY A 242 8.76 -3.90 3.60
N TYR A 243 8.54 -5.18 3.95
CA TYR A 243 8.47 -5.57 5.35
C TYR A 243 9.81 -5.43 6.09
N LYS A 244 10.95 -5.72 5.43
CA LYS A 244 12.30 -5.60 6.02
C LYS A 244 12.60 -4.14 6.40
N ILE A 245 12.27 -3.20 5.51
CA ILE A 245 12.43 -1.76 5.74
C ILE A 245 11.51 -1.28 6.87
N PHE A 246 10.23 -1.64 6.85
CA PHE A 246 9.29 -1.32 7.93
C PHE A 246 9.78 -1.84 9.28
N ALA A 247 10.26 -3.09 9.33
CA ALA A 247 10.74 -3.70 10.56
C ALA A 247 11.97 -2.96 11.11
N ALA A 248 12.88 -2.50 10.27
CA ALA A 248 14.06 -1.73 10.69
C ALA A 248 13.64 -0.39 11.34
N TYR A 249 12.70 0.33 10.74
CA TYR A 249 12.16 1.57 11.33
C TYR A 249 11.43 1.30 12.65
N ALA A 250 10.59 0.28 12.69
CA ALA A 250 9.82 -0.06 13.89
C ALA A 250 10.73 -0.50 15.07
N GLU A 251 11.80 -1.24 14.79
CA GLU A 251 12.81 -1.66 15.78
C GLU A 251 13.64 -0.48 16.31
N SER A 252 13.91 0.52 15.47
CA SER A 252 14.58 1.75 15.89
C SER A 252 13.67 2.75 16.61
N GLY A 253 12.34 2.54 16.57
CA GLY A 253 11.36 3.48 17.12
C GLY A 253 11.16 4.75 16.29
N THR A 254 11.54 4.72 15.02
CA THR A 254 11.53 5.89 14.11
C THR A 254 10.63 5.69 12.89
N LEU A 255 9.44 5.08 13.06
CA LEU A 255 8.50 4.89 11.96
C LEU A 255 8.18 6.24 11.27
N PRO A 256 8.45 6.38 9.96
CA PRO A 256 8.09 7.57 9.22
C PRO A 256 6.57 7.69 9.06
N VAL A 257 6.08 8.84 8.65
CA VAL A 257 4.67 8.97 8.23
C VAL A 257 4.43 8.15 6.96
N LEU A 258 3.19 7.72 6.74
CA LEU A 258 2.83 6.80 5.67
C LEU A 258 3.33 7.28 4.28
N GLU A 259 3.15 8.56 3.95
CA GLU A 259 3.59 9.11 2.66
C GLU A 259 5.11 9.00 2.47
N ASP A 260 5.89 9.36 3.50
CA ASP A 260 7.37 9.28 3.42
C ASP A 260 7.85 7.83 3.29
N PHE A 261 7.19 6.90 3.98
CA PHE A 261 7.49 5.47 3.86
C PHE A 261 7.23 4.93 2.45
N LEU A 262 6.11 5.32 1.84
CA LEU A 262 5.77 4.90 0.47
C LEU A 262 6.69 5.55 -0.56
N ASP A 263 7.05 6.83 -0.38
CA ASP A 263 7.97 7.54 -1.26
C ASP A 263 9.36 6.88 -1.28
N GLU A 264 9.86 6.43 -0.11
CA GLU A 264 11.14 5.72 0.00
C GLU A 264 11.12 4.39 -0.78
N LEU A 265 10.02 3.64 -0.67
CA LEU A 265 9.89 2.34 -1.37
C LEU A 265 9.77 2.48 -2.90
N HIS A 266 9.33 3.63 -3.41
CA HIS A 266 9.21 3.88 -4.85
C HIS A 266 10.41 4.65 -5.43
N GLY A 267 11.26 5.25 -4.57
CA GLY A 267 12.41 6.05 -5.00
C GLY A 267 13.52 5.27 -5.70
N ASP A 268 13.62 3.97 -5.46
CA ASP A 268 14.65 3.09 -6.02
C ASP A 268 14.26 2.51 -7.41
N GLU A 269 13.03 2.71 -7.88
CA GLU A 269 12.60 2.17 -9.19
C GLU A 269 13.19 2.96 -10.38
N ASP A 270 13.62 4.22 -10.21
CA ASP A 270 14.19 5.04 -11.27
C ASP A 270 15.69 4.76 -11.54
N ASP A 271 16.38 4.05 -10.63
CA ASP A 271 17.81 3.71 -10.74
C ASP A 271 18.09 2.25 -11.16
N ALA A 272 17.06 1.48 -11.51
CA ALA A 272 17.28 0.11 -11.98
C ALA A 272 18.01 0.11 -13.33
N PRO A 273 19.20 -0.52 -13.44
CA PRO A 273 19.92 -0.60 -14.72
C PRO A 273 19.05 -1.34 -15.72
N SER A 274 18.79 -0.72 -16.88
CA SER A 274 18.16 -1.37 -18.02
C SER A 274 19.06 -2.53 -18.49
N PHE A 275 18.66 -3.75 -18.20
CA PHE A 275 19.27 -4.90 -18.84
C PHE A 275 18.58 -5.08 -20.20
N ASP A 276 19.24 -4.62 -21.24
CA ASP A 276 18.91 -5.01 -22.62
C ASP A 276 19.25 -6.50 -22.81
N PHE A 277 18.24 -7.31 -23.12
CA PHE A 277 18.38 -8.69 -23.57
C PHE A 277 18.18 -8.77 -25.08
#